data_31837dc039c1d173cb2e0e6eb4388b87
#
_entry.id   31837dc039c1d173cb2e0e6eb4388b87
#
_cell.length_a   1.000
_cell.length_b   1.000
_cell.length_c   1.000
_cell.angle_alpha   90.00
_cell.angle_beta   90.00
_cell.angle_gamma   90.00
#
_symmetry.space_group_name_H-M   'P 1'
#
loop_
_entity.id
_entity.type
_entity.pdbx_description
1 polymer ?
#
loop_
_entity_poly.entity_id
_entity_poly.type
_entity_poly.pdbx_seq_one_letter_code
_entity_poly.pdbx_strand_id
1 'polypeptide(L)'
;EKSDMIFAVGPAGTGKTYLSIALAVKALKEKAAKKIILSRPAVEAGEKLGFLPGDMKDKIDPYLQPLYDALEDMFPAVKLQDMMDKHIIQIAPLAFMRGRTLSDAVVILDEAQNTTPAQIRMFLTRMGWNTKMIITGDLTQIDLPHAEKSGLKEALSILDGVDGISVINLDKKDIVRHKLVTRIVNAYEAHDKANKR
;
A
#
# COMPACT_ATOMS: atom_id res chain seq x y z
N GLU A 1 -7.10 5.03 16.52
CA GLU A 1 -8.57 5.23 16.70
C GLU A 1 -8.98 6.71 16.58
N LYS A 2 -8.05 7.67 16.76
CA LYS A 2 -8.36 9.12 16.74
C LYS A 2 -8.30 9.75 15.35
N SER A 3 -7.63 9.12 14.39
CA SER A 3 -7.44 9.68 13.05
C SER A 3 -8.27 8.95 12.01
N ASP A 4 -8.75 9.69 11.02
CA ASP A 4 -9.49 9.13 9.89
C ASP A 4 -8.54 8.69 8.76
N MET A 5 -7.36 9.30 8.70
CA MET A 5 -6.32 8.97 7.74
C MET A 5 -4.96 8.76 8.44
N ILE A 6 -4.29 7.67 8.09
CA ILE A 6 -3.01 7.28 8.69
C ILE A 6 -2.01 7.03 7.58
N PHE A 7 -0.87 7.71 7.64
CA PHE A 7 0.30 7.41 6.83
C PHE A 7 1.25 6.55 7.64
N ALA A 8 1.54 5.33 7.20
CA ALA A 8 2.52 4.42 7.81
C ALA A 8 3.73 4.32 6.89
N VAL A 9 4.80 5.02 7.23
CA VAL A 9 5.99 5.22 6.38
C VAL A 9 7.21 4.59 7.04
N GLY A 10 8.04 3.94 6.26
CA GLY A 10 9.27 3.33 6.76
C GLY A 10 9.83 2.26 5.82
N PRO A 11 10.98 1.67 6.19
CA PRO A 11 11.69 0.71 5.33
C PRO A 11 10.87 -0.55 5.04
N ALA A 12 11.22 -1.23 3.95
CA ALA A 12 10.67 -2.54 3.63
C ALA A 12 10.96 -3.56 4.74
N GLY A 13 10.02 -4.48 4.97
CA GLY A 13 10.13 -5.52 6.00
C GLY A 13 9.70 -5.10 7.40
N THR A 14 9.14 -3.90 7.59
CA THR A 14 8.55 -3.47 8.86
C THR A 14 7.10 -3.90 9.05
N GLY A 15 6.53 -4.66 8.09
CA GLY A 15 5.18 -5.21 8.19
C GLY A 15 4.05 -4.20 7.92
N LYS A 16 4.32 -3.03 7.33
CA LYS A 16 3.33 -1.97 7.07
C LYS A 16 2.06 -2.49 6.40
N THR A 17 2.22 -3.14 5.27
CA THR A 17 1.12 -3.71 4.47
C THR A 17 0.34 -4.74 5.27
N TYR A 18 1.04 -5.71 5.85
CA TYR A 18 0.43 -6.80 6.62
C TYR A 18 -0.35 -6.28 7.84
N LEU A 19 0.25 -5.38 8.63
CA LEU A 19 -0.41 -4.78 9.80
C LEU A 19 -1.62 -3.94 9.40
N SER A 20 -1.54 -3.20 8.30
CA SER A 20 -2.66 -2.40 7.79
C SER A 20 -3.84 -3.29 7.39
N ILE A 21 -3.58 -4.41 6.70
CA ILE A 21 -4.60 -5.39 6.34
C ILE A 21 -5.17 -6.07 7.58
N ALA A 22 -4.34 -6.45 8.55
CA ALA A 22 -4.79 -7.05 9.81
C ALA A 22 -5.73 -6.12 10.59
N LEU A 23 -5.42 -4.82 10.64
CA LEU A 23 -6.29 -3.81 11.26
C LEU A 23 -7.61 -3.65 10.50
N ALA A 24 -7.59 -3.68 9.17
CA ALA A 24 -8.79 -3.64 8.35
C ALA A 24 -9.67 -4.88 8.57
N VAL A 25 -9.07 -6.07 8.62
CA VAL A 25 -9.76 -7.33 8.92
C VAL A 25 -10.37 -7.30 10.32
N LYS A 26 -9.66 -6.77 11.30
CA LYS A 26 -10.19 -6.56 12.65
C LYS A 26 -11.42 -5.65 12.63
N ALA A 27 -11.32 -4.48 11.98
CA ALA A 27 -12.44 -3.54 11.87
C ALA A 27 -13.67 -4.16 11.19
N LEU A 28 -13.45 -4.99 10.16
CA LEU A 28 -14.53 -5.73 9.49
C LEU A 28 -15.18 -6.75 10.41
N LYS A 29 -14.38 -7.54 11.16
CA LYS A 29 -14.88 -8.54 12.12
C LYS A 29 -15.68 -7.89 13.27
N GLU A 30 -15.25 -6.73 13.73
CA GLU A 30 -15.90 -5.94 14.77
C GLU A 30 -17.07 -5.09 14.25
N LYS A 31 -17.39 -5.18 12.96
CA LYS A 31 -18.45 -4.41 12.28
C LYS A 31 -18.24 -2.88 12.36
N ALA A 32 -17.04 -2.44 12.64
CA ALA A 32 -16.65 -1.03 12.59
C ALA A 32 -16.50 -0.51 11.14
N ALA A 33 -16.33 -1.43 10.19
CA ALA A 33 -16.38 -1.16 8.75
C ALA A 33 -17.21 -2.24 8.06
N LYS A 34 -17.81 -1.90 6.92
CA LYS A 34 -18.57 -2.84 6.10
C LYS A 34 -17.76 -3.43 4.96
N LYS A 35 -16.66 -2.78 4.59
CA LYS A 35 -15.83 -3.14 3.43
C LYS A 35 -14.35 -2.93 3.73
N ILE A 36 -13.53 -3.73 3.03
CA ILE A 36 -12.09 -3.50 2.89
C ILE A 36 -11.80 -3.23 1.43
N ILE A 37 -11.10 -2.14 1.14
CA ILE A 37 -10.69 -1.79 -0.22
C ILE A 37 -9.18 -1.64 -0.23
N LEU A 38 -8.51 -2.51 -0.98
CA LEU A 38 -7.05 -2.52 -1.12
C LEU A 38 -6.69 -1.99 -2.49
N SER A 39 -5.73 -1.09 -2.54
CA SER A 39 -5.24 -0.51 -3.77
C SER A 39 -3.74 -0.39 -3.77
N ARG A 40 -3.15 -0.49 -4.95
CA ARG A 40 -1.72 -0.33 -5.18
C ARG A 40 -1.50 0.35 -6.52
N PRO A 41 -0.52 1.28 -6.64
CA PRO A 41 -0.16 1.80 -7.96
C PRO A 41 0.45 0.68 -8.80
N ALA A 42 0.07 0.58 -10.06
CA ALA A 42 0.77 -0.24 -11.03
C ALA A 42 2.00 0.55 -11.50
N VAL A 43 3.18 0.11 -11.11
CA VAL A 43 4.45 0.72 -11.52
C VAL A 43 5.21 -0.30 -12.37
N GLU A 44 5.65 0.12 -13.53
CA GLU A 44 6.50 -0.68 -14.38
C GLU A 44 7.92 -0.74 -13.80
N ALA A 45 8.15 -1.69 -12.88
CA ALA A 45 9.49 -1.95 -12.34
C ALA A 45 10.38 -2.64 -13.37
N GLY A 46 10.90 -1.87 -14.34
CA GLY A 46 11.86 -2.34 -15.34
C GLY A 46 11.26 -3.11 -16.52
N GLU A 47 10.08 -3.68 -16.41
CA GLU A 47 9.36 -4.33 -17.51
C GLU A 47 8.12 -3.52 -17.87
N LYS A 48 8.02 -3.09 -19.13
CA LYS A 48 6.84 -2.35 -19.59
C LYS A 48 5.63 -3.28 -19.63
N LEU A 49 4.57 -2.93 -18.93
CA LEU A 49 3.28 -3.65 -18.90
C LEU A 49 2.79 -4.03 -20.32
N GLY A 50 3.13 -3.21 -21.32
CA GLY A 50 2.81 -3.47 -22.71
C GLY A 50 3.45 -4.74 -23.32
N PHE A 51 4.53 -5.26 -22.77
CA PHE A 51 5.22 -6.46 -23.25
C PHE A 51 4.80 -7.74 -22.56
N LEU A 52 4.03 -7.67 -21.46
CA LEU A 52 3.51 -8.88 -20.82
C LEU A 52 2.36 -9.47 -21.65
N PRO A 53 2.31 -10.80 -21.83
CA PRO A 53 1.19 -11.47 -22.51
C PRO A 53 -0.07 -11.38 -21.63
N GLY A 54 -1.23 -11.44 -22.26
CA GLY A 54 -2.52 -11.42 -21.56
C GLY A 54 -3.28 -10.10 -21.66
N ASP A 55 -4.47 -10.06 -21.09
CA ASP A 55 -5.27 -8.85 -21.01
C ASP A 55 -4.75 -7.90 -19.93
N MET A 56 -5.39 -6.74 -19.75
CA MET A 56 -4.96 -5.74 -18.76
C MET A 56 -5.04 -6.28 -17.33
N LYS A 57 -5.98 -7.16 -17.04
CA LYS A 57 -6.15 -7.77 -15.73
C LYS A 57 -4.97 -8.71 -15.42
N ASP A 58 -4.66 -9.61 -16.36
CA ASP A 58 -3.53 -10.55 -16.23
C ASP A 58 -2.20 -9.84 -16.00
N LYS A 59 -2.03 -8.65 -16.60
CA LYS A 59 -0.80 -7.84 -16.47
C LYS A 59 -0.69 -7.14 -15.12
N ILE A 60 -1.81 -6.82 -14.49
CA ILE A 60 -1.85 -6.07 -13.23
C ILE A 60 -1.89 -7.01 -12.01
N ASP A 61 -2.49 -8.18 -12.13
CA ASP A 61 -2.62 -9.15 -11.03
C ASP A 61 -1.31 -9.46 -10.29
N PRO A 62 -0.14 -9.62 -10.94
CA PRO A 62 1.12 -9.83 -10.24
C PRO A 62 1.49 -8.70 -9.26
N TYR A 63 1.14 -7.46 -9.55
CA TYR A 63 1.40 -6.33 -8.67
C TYR A 63 0.50 -6.32 -7.44
N LEU A 64 -0.65 -6.98 -7.51
CA LEU A 64 -1.62 -7.08 -6.44
C LEU A 64 -1.43 -8.34 -5.59
N GLN A 65 -0.62 -9.32 -6.06
CA GLN A 65 -0.40 -10.59 -5.38
C GLN A 65 -0.03 -10.45 -3.90
N PRO A 66 0.87 -9.53 -3.47
CA PRO A 66 1.19 -9.39 -2.06
C PRO A 66 0.00 -9.00 -1.16
N LEU A 67 -1.03 -8.39 -1.74
CA LEU A 67 -2.27 -8.05 -1.02
C LEU A 67 -3.16 -9.30 -0.86
N TYR A 68 -3.21 -10.16 -1.89
CA TYR A 68 -3.89 -11.45 -1.82
C TYR A 68 -3.24 -12.36 -0.79
N ASP A 69 -1.91 -12.51 -0.84
CA ASP A 69 -1.14 -13.35 0.08
C ASP A 69 -1.42 -12.97 1.54
N ALA A 70 -1.41 -11.67 1.85
CA ALA A 70 -1.69 -11.19 3.20
C ALA A 70 -3.14 -11.48 3.65
N LEU A 71 -4.11 -11.45 2.74
CA LEU A 71 -5.50 -11.82 3.07
C LEU A 71 -5.66 -13.31 3.25
N GLU A 72 -4.97 -14.13 2.45
CA GLU A 72 -5.00 -15.59 2.54
C GLU A 72 -4.44 -16.10 3.88
N ASP A 73 -3.46 -15.40 4.44
CA ASP A 73 -2.98 -15.67 5.80
C ASP A 73 -4.05 -15.40 6.89
N MET A 74 -5.04 -14.55 6.60
CA MET A 74 -6.01 -14.08 7.59
C MET A 74 -7.40 -14.71 7.45
N PHE A 75 -7.69 -15.30 6.29
CA PHE A 75 -8.97 -15.93 5.98
C PHE A 75 -8.79 -17.29 5.31
N PRO A 76 -9.64 -18.29 5.63
CA PRO A 76 -9.76 -19.49 4.81
C PRO A 76 -10.12 -19.12 3.36
N ALA A 77 -9.53 -19.79 2.38
CA ALA A 77 -9.68 -19.47 0.95
C ALA A 77 -11.13 -19.35 0.50
N VAL A 78 -11.99 -20.31 0.88
CA VAL A 78 -13.44 -20.31 0.54
C VAL A 78 -14.13 -19.05 1.08
N LYS A 79 -13.79 -18.63 2.30
CA LYS A 79 -14.38 -17.43 2.92
C LYS A 79 -13.90 -16.17 2.24
N LEU A 80 -12.60 -16.10 1.92
CA LEU A 80 -12.04 -14.95 1.21
C LEU A 80 -12.71 -14.78 -0.14
N GLN A 81 -12.86 -15.87 -0.91
CA GLN A 81 -13.53 -15.84 -2.21
C GLN A 81 -14.98 -15.34 -2.09
N ASP A 82 -15.77 -15.87 -1.14
CA ASP A 82 -17.16 -15.41 -0.89
C ASP A 82 -17.22 -13.91 -0.56
N MET A 83 -16.26 -13.41 0.23
CA MET A 83 -16.20 -11.97 0.57
C MET A 83 -15.80 -11.10 -0.62
N MET A 84 -14.98 -11.61 -1.52
CA MET A 84 -14.60 -10.91 -2.74
C MET A 84 -15.75 -10.89 -3.75
N ASP A 85 -16.46 -12.02 -3.93
CA ASP A 85 -17.64 -12.12 -4.80
C ASP A 85 -18.78 -11.20 -4.35
N LYS A 86 -18.93 -11.02 -3.04
CA LYS A 86 -19.89 -10.08 -2.43
C LYS A 86 -19.39 -8.64 -2.37
N HIS A 87 -18.21 -8.35 -2.90
CA HIS A 87 -17.57 -7.03 -2.85
C HIS A 87 -17.38 -6.46 -1.42
N ILE A 88 -17.32 -7.34 -0.41
CA ILE A 88 -16.95 -6.97 0.96
C ILE A 88 -15.45 -6.69 1.03
N ILE A 89 -14.64 -7.49 0.34
CA ILE A 89 -13.21 -7.24 0.11
C ILE A 89 -13.02 -6.94 -1.37
N GLN A 90 -12.36 -5.84 -1.68
CA GLN A 90 -12.06 -5.43 -3.05
C GLN A 90 -10.55 -5.15 -3.16
N ILE A 91 -9.93 -5.69 -4.19
CA ILE A 91 -8.55 -5.39 -4.55
C ILE A 91 -8.57 -4.82 -5.97
N ALA A 92 -8.03 -3.63 -6.15
CA ALA A 92 -8.02 -2.99 -7.46
C ALA A 92 -6.83 -2.02 -7.60
N PRO A 93 -6.29 -1.87 -8.82
CA PRO A 93 -5.28 -0.87 -9.12
C PRO A 93 -5.77 0.54 -8.78
N LEU A 94 -4.84 1.41 -8.44
CA LEU A 94 -5.13 2.81 -8.08
C LEU A 94 -5.97 3.56 -9.14
N ALA A 95 -5.73 3.29 -10.42
CA ALA A 95 -6.46 3.92 -11.51
C ALA A 95 -7.98 3.69 -11.44
N PHE A 96 -8.42 2.55 -10.90
CA PHE A 96 -9.84 2.18 -10.76
C PHE A 96 -10.54 2.90 -9.60
N MET A 97 -9.82 3.69 -8.81
CA MET A 97 -10.40 4.49 -7.73
C MET A 97 -10.95 5.84 -8.21
N ARG A 98 -10.59 6.25 -9.44
CA ARG A 98 -11.07 7.52 -10.00
C ARG A 98 -12.60 7.55 -10.12
N GLY A 99 -13.22 8.66 -9.70
CA GLY A 99 -14.67 8.87 -9.78
C GLY A 99 -15.50 8.11 -8.72
N ARG A 100 -14.86 7.31 -7.85
CA ARG A 100 -15.54 6.62 -6.76
C ARG A 100 -15.62 7.49 -5.50
N THR A 101 -16.63 7.24 -4.67
CA THR A 101 -16.67 7.66 -3.27
C THR A 101 -16.62 6.41 -2.40
N LEU A 102 -15.62 6.32 -1.54
CA LEU A 102 -15.34 5.15 -0.74
C LEU A 102 -15.90 5.38 0.65
N SER A 103 -17.07 4.79 0.96
CA SER A 103 -17.78 4.97 2.24
C SER A 103 -17.93 3.65 2.99
N ASP A 104 -18.07 3.74 4.31
CA ASP A 104 -18.25 2.60 5.23
C ASP A 104 -17.11 1.56 5.12
N ALA A 105 -15.88 1.99 4.90
CA ALA A 105 -14.78 1.12 4.54
C ALA A 105 -13.49 1.42 5.32
N VAL A 106 -12.64 0.40 5.44
CA VAL A 106 -11.20 0.63 5.60
C VAL A 106 -10.56 0.52 4.22
N VAL A 107 -9.89 1.59 3.80
CA VAL A 107 -9.26 1.72 2.49
C VAL A 107 -7.75 1.78 2.67
N ILE A 108 -7.02 0.94 1.96
CA ILE A 108 -5.57 0.87 2.04
C ILE A 108 -4.97 1.20 0.67
N LEU A 109 -4.05 2.15 0.64
CA LEU A 109 -3.15 2.38 -0.48
C LEU A 109 -1.76 1.89 -0.11
N ASP A 110 -1.34 0.80 -0.71
CA ASP A 110 -0.01 0.23 -0.51
C ASP A 110 0.99 0.73 -1.55
N GLU A 111 2.29 0.77 -1.20
CA GLU A 111 3.38 1.27 -2.05
C GLU A 111 3.14 2.70 -2.60
N ALA A 112 2.58 3.55 -1.75
CA ALA A 112 2.17 4.91 -2.13
C ALA A 112 3.33 5.82 -2.57
N GLN A 113 4.59 5.50 -2.24
CA GLN A 113 5.77 6.22 -2.75
C GLN A 113 5.84 6.18 -4.28
N ASN A 114 5.21 5.18 -4.90
CA ASN A 114 5.15 4.98 -6.34
C ASN A 114 3.92 5.64 -6.99
N THR A 115 3.30 6.60 -6.31
CA THR A 115 2.27 7.47 -6.88
C THR A 115 2.85 8.82 -7.28
N THR A 116 2.31 9.40 -8.34
CA THR A 116 2.53 10.82 -8.65
C THR A 116 1.71 11.72 -7.71
N PRO A 117 2.02 13.02 -7.57
CA PRO A 117 1.21 13.98 -6.81
C PRO A 117 -0.28 14.00 -7.22
N ALA A 118 -0.54 13.92 -8.51
CA ALA A 118 -1.90 13.89 -9.03
C ALA A 118 -2.66 12.61 -8.63
N GLN A 119 -1.97 11.46 -8.66
CA GLN A 119 -2.56 10.18 -8.31
C GLN A 119 -2.88 10.07 -6.82
N ILE A 120 -1.96 10.45 -5.93
CA ILE A 120 -2.21 10.39 -4.49
C ILE A 120 -3.30 11.38 -4.09
N ARG A 121 -3.29 12.60 -4.61
CA ARG A 121 -4.34 13.59 -4.37
C ARG A 121 -5.71 13.06 -4.84
N MET A 122 -5.77 12.48 -6.02
CA MET A 122 -6.99 11.84 -6.54
C MET A 122 -7.50 10.77 -5.57
N PHE A 123 -6.62 9.90 -5.04
CA PHE A 123 -6.99 8.83 -4.13
C PHE A 123 -7.47 9.35 -2.77
N LEU A 124 -6.72 10.23 -2.11
CA LEU A 124 -7.05 10.76 -0.80
C LEU A 124 -8.42 11.47 -0.78
N THR A 125 -8.77 12.11 -1.88
CA THR A 125 -10.08 12.78 -2.05
C THR A 125 -11.24 11.83 -2.38
N ARG A 126 -11.02 10.52 -2.40
CA ARG A 126 -12.10 9.50 -2.53
C ARG A 126 -12.74 9.15 -1.20
N MET A 127 -12.20 9.62 -0.10
CA MET A 127 -12.71 9.37 1.24
C MET A 127 -14.17 9.79 1.37
N GLY A 128 -15.03 8.84 1.74
CA GLY A 128 -16.43 9.07 2.02
C GLY A 128 -16.76 8.94 3.51
N TRP A 129 -18.03 8.94 3.86
CA TRP A 129 -18.48 8.82 5.25
C TRP A 129 -18.09 7.47 5.88
N ASN A 130 -17.79 7.47 7.17
CA ASN A 130 -17.42 6.29 7.96
C ASN A 130 -16.25 5.50 7.36
N THR A 131 -15.28 6.20 6.80
CA THR A 131 -14.11 5.57 6.16
C THR A 131 -12.85 5.89 6.94
N LYS A 132 -12.00 4.88 7.09
CA LYS A 132 -10.61 5.03 7.54
C LYS A 132 -9.70 4.74 6.36
N MET A 133 -8.71 5.62 6.13
CA MET A 133 -7.68 5.40 5.11
C MET A 133 -6.34 5.11 5.76
N ILE A 134 -5.64 4.11 5.25
CA ILE A 134 -4.27 3.78 5.63
C ILE A 134 -3.41 3.84 4.38
N ILE A 135 -2.39 4.67 4.40
CA ILE A 135 -1.46 4.87 3.30
C ILE A 135 -0.10 4.33 3.72
N THR A 136 0.38 3.30 3.06
CA THR A 136 1.69 2.71 3.37
C THR A 136 2.71 3.05 2.31
N GLY A 137 3.97 3.20 2.70
CA GLY A 137 5.04 3.46 1.73
C GLY A 137 6.45 3.46 2.32
N ASP A 138 7.41 3.37 1.41
CA ASP A 138 8.84 3.44 1.70
C ASP A 138 9.50 4.51 0.81
N LEU A 139 9.84 5.66 1.39
CA LEU A 139 10.46 6.77 0.64
C LEU A 139 11.87 6.47 0.11
N THR A 140 12.46 5.33 0.50
CA THR A 140 13.77 4.88 -0.01
C THR A 140 13.67 4.01 -1.25
N GLN A 141 12.46 3.51 -1.57
CA GLN A 141 12.18 2.60 -2.68
C GLN A 141 11.18 3.23 -3.67
N ILE A 142 11.59 4.32 -4.30
CA ILE A 142 10.79 5.02 -5.31
C ILE A 142 11.18 4.49 -6.68
N ASP A 143 10.26 3.78 -7.33
CA ASP A 143 10.44 3.15 -8.65
C ASP A 143 9.80 3.98 -9.79
N LEU A 144 9.42 5.22 -9.51
CA LEU A 144 8.89 6.13 -10.52
C LEU A 144 9.97 6.50 -11.55
N PRO A 145 9.61 6.77 -12.81
CA PRO A 145 10.52 7.32 -13.81
C PRO A 145 11.23 8.57 -13.28
N HIS A 146 12.51 8.76 -13.61
CA HIS A 146 13.36 9.83 -13.06
C HIS A 146 12.80 11.26 -13.18
N ALA A 147 11.86 11.49 -14.11
CA ALA A 147 11.21 12.80 -14.29
C ALA A 147 10.02 13.03 -13.33
N GLU A 148 9.55 12.00 -12.64
CA GLU A 148 8.36 12.08 -11.80
C GLU A 148 8.71 12.18 -10.31
N LYS A 149 7.96 13.03 -9.59
CA LYS A 149 8.11 13.19 -8.14
C LYS A 149 7.17 12.23 -7.41
N SER A 150 7.63 11.66 -6.31
CA SER A 150 6.78 10.87 -5.44
C SER A 150 5.69 11.72 -4.79
N GLY A 151 4.45 11.36 -5.05
CA GLY A 151 3.28 12.00 -4.44
C GLY A 151 3.20 11.77 -2.94
N LEU A 152 3.67 10.62 -2.44
CA LEU A 152 3.70 10.36 -1.00
C LEU A 152 4.58 11.37 -0.26
N LYS A 153 5.77 11.67 -0.80
CA LYS A 153 6.67 12.66 -0.19
C LYS A 153 6.05 14.05 -0.14
N GLU A 154 5.36 14.44 -1.20
CA GLU A 154 4.65 15.72 -1.27
C GLU A 154 3.45 15.75 -0.32
N ALA A 155 2.62 14.68 -0.29
CA ALA A 155 1.46 14.57 0.58
C ALA A 155 1.85 14.67 2.06
N LEU A 156 2.91 14.00 2.50
CA LEU A 156 3.42 14.08 3.87
C LEU A 156 3.81 15.50 4.28
N SER A 157 4.39 16.27 3.35
CA SER A 157 4.74 17.67 3.62
C SER A 157 3.54 18.61 3.68
N ILE A 158 2.54 18.39 2.81
CA ILE A 158 1.36 19.27 2.71
C ILE A 158 0.36 18.99 3.84
N LEU A 159 0.23 17.72 4.24
CA LEU A 159 -0.80 17.26 5.18
C LEU A 159 -0.29 17.19 6.64
N ASP A 160 0.93 17.61 6.89
CA ASP A 160 1.48 17.69 8.25
C ASP A 160 0.66 18.66 9.10
N GLY A 161 0.24 18.21 10.28
CA GLY A 161 -0.58 18.99 11.21
C GLY A 161 -2.05 19.15 10.83
N VAL A 162 -2.53 18.52 9.76
CA VAL A 162 -3.96 18.53 9.42
C VAL A 162 -4.73 17.64 10.41
N ASP A 163 -5.77 18.19 11.03
CA ASP A 163 -6.60 17.45 11.98
C ASP A 163 -7.25 16.22 11.33
N GLY A 164 -7.31 15.10 12.07
CA GLY A 164 -7.80 13.83 11.55
C GLY A 164 -6.75 13.01 10.74
N ILE A 165 -5.54 13.55 10.53
CA ILE A 165 -4.44 12.85 9.86
C ILE A 165 -3.32 12.54 10.86
N SER A 166 -2.78 11.33 10.79
CA SER A 166 -1.62 10.92 11.59
C SER A 166 -0.55 10.30 10.72
N VAL A 167 0.70 10.57 11.06
CA VAL A 167 1.88 9.96 10.42
C VAL A 167 2.59 9.07 11.43
N ILE A 168 2.78 7.81 11.07
CA ILE A 168 3.52 6.80 11.82
C ILE A 168 4.80 6.50 11.06
N ASN A 169 5.93 6.84 11.66
CA ASN A 169 7.25 6.52 11.11
C ASN A 169 7.77 5.24 11.73
N LEU A 170 7.99 4.23 10.90
CA LEU A 170 8.64 2.98 11.25
C LEU A 170 10.13 3.07 10.89
N ASP A 171 10.97 2.46 11.68
CA ASP A 171 12.42 2.53 11.50
C ASP A 171 13.07 1.14 11.31
N LYS A 172 14.40 1.12 11.20
CA LYS A 172 15.16 -0.13 11.00
C LYS A 172 14.99 -1.12 12.16
N LYS A 173 14.58 -0.68 13.37
CA LYS A 173 14.37 -1.55 14.52
C LYS A 173 13.07 -2.35 14.40
N ASP A 174 12.13 -1.84 13.61
CA ASP A 174 10.85 -2.48 13.35
C ASP A 174 10.94 -3.55 12.26
N ILE A 175 12.11 -3.73 11.63
CA ILE A 175 12.30 -4.70 10.56
C ILE A 175 12.31 -6.11 11.13
N VAL A 176 11.34 -6.92 10.69
CA VAL A 176 11.25 -8.36 10.98
C VAL A 176 11.66 -9.14 9.74
N ARG A 177 12.86 -9.72 9.75
CA ARG A 177 13.41 -10.47 8.62
C ARG A 177 14.14 -11.72 9.09
N HIS A 178 14.19 -12.73 8.23
CA HIS A 178 15.06 -13.88 8.45
C HIS A 178 16.53 -13.43 8.56
N LYS A 179 17.28 -13.99 9.52
CA LYS A 179 18.68 -13.58 9.80
C LYS A 179 19.59 -13.61 8.57
N LEU A 180 19.39 -14.58 7.68
CA LEU A 180 20.17 -14.67 6.43
C LEU A 180 19.85 -13.48 5.49
N VAL A 181 18.58 -13.09 5.36
CA VAL A 181 18.19 -11.94 4.52
C VAL A 181 18.83 -10.65 5.03
N THR A 182 18.88 -10.46 6.35
CA THR A 182 19.60 -9.32 6.95
C THR A 182 21.08 -9.31 6.57
N ARG A 183 21.75 -10.48 6.60
CA ARG A 183 23.17 -10.60 6.21
C ARG A 183 23.37 -10.30 4.72
N ILE A 184 22.47 -10.76 3.86
CA ILE A 184 22.52 -10.49 2.41
C ILE A 184 22.41 -8.99 2.15
N VAL A 185 21.40 -8.32 2.73
CA VAL A 185 21.18 -6.88 2.56
C VAL A 185 22.43 -6.08 3.01
N ASN A 186 22.97 -6.40 4.19
CA ASN A 186 24.15 -5.73 4.71
C ASN A 186 25.38 -5.92 3.81
N ALA A 187 25.54 -7.09 3.19
CA ALA A 187 26.63 -7.36 2.25
C ALA A 187 26.52 -6.48 0.99
N TYR A 188 25.33 -6.37 0.40
CA TYR A 188 25.09 -5.50 -0.74
C TYR A 188 25.26 -4.02 -0.40
N GLU A 189 24.72 -3.55 0.73
CA GLU A 189 24.93 -2.16 1.19
C GLU A 189 26.41 -1.82 1.39
N ALA A 190 27.21 -2.76 1.89
CA ALA A 190 28.65 -2.57 2.05
C ALA A 190 29.39 -2.46 0.71
N HIS A 191 29.02 -3.33 -0.25
CA HIS A 191 29.56 -3.31 -1.60
C HIS A 191 29.25 -1.98 -2.33
N ASP A 192 27.99 -1.53 -2.27
CA ASP A 192 27.56 -0.29 -2.92
C ASP A 192 28.25 0.95 -2.36
N LYS A 193 28.50 0.97 -1.03
CA LYS A 193 29.28 2.04 -0.39
C LYS A 193 30.76 2.04 -0.82
N ALA A 194 31.32 0.88 -1.08
CA ALA A 194 32.72 0.76 -1.55
C ALA A 194 32.86 1.26 -2.99
N ASN A 195 31.87 1.03 -3.85
CA ASN A 195 31.87 1.41 -5.25
C ASN A 195 31.46 2.87 -5.52
N LYS A 196 30.94 3.59 -4.53
CA LYS A 196 30.63 5.04 -4.61
C LYS A 196 31.78 5.95 -4.15
N ARG A 197 32.93 5.38 -3.79
CA ARG A 197 34.19 6.09 -3.51
C ARG A 197 35.12 6.01 -4.70
#